data_50db14ef8e87ba4502035a74d95785b6
#
_entry.id   50db14ef8e87ba4502035a74d95785b6
#
_cell.length_a   1.000
_cell.length_b   1.000
_cell.length_c   1.000
_cell.angle_alpha   90.00
_cell.angle_beta   90.00
_cell.angle_gamma   90.00
#
_symmetry.space_group_name_H-M   'P 1'
#
loop_
_entity.id
_entity.type
_entity.pdbx_description
1 polymer ?
#
loop_
_entity_poly.entity_id
_entity_poly.type
_entity_poly.pdbx_seq_one_letter_code
_entity_poly.pdbx_strand_id
1 'polypeptide(L)'
;MSTIGPALNSYTGVSIEDSLPRCYGQVLHQTGKAYGQLAYIAPTPHCEDAHVTALLEHLIQVNGSWGVRYLLADLAEETELLPAFRRADFTVWSRQKLLRFTKVPENNVDKTFKWRPWTNNDIKAMAALHRAVVPKLFQIIEAPTRQAAIGRVLYDEAGGLLGYADVAYGPHGIWVQPVLTPQAHDPQILIDLLLGLGDALRRPIYL
;
A
#
# COMPACT_ATOMS: atom_id res chain seq x y z
N MET A 1 15.39 22.57 16.30
CA MET A 1 14.74 21.40 16.92
C MET A 1 14.82 20.25 15.94
N SER A 2 15.67 19.25 16.21
CA SER A 2 15.72 18.03 15.41
C SER A 2 14.46 17.24 15.66
N THR A 3 13.57 17.14 14.69
CA THR A 3 12.46 16.20 14.72
C THR A 3 13.05 14.79 14.54
N ILE A 4 13.21 14.09 15.66
CA ILE A 4 13.52 12.66 15.62
C ILE A 4 12.28 12.00 14.97
N GLY A 5 12.46 11.50 13.75
CA GLY A 5 11.41 10.72 13.09
C GLY A 5 11.04 9.50 13.92
N PRO A 6 9.87 8.90 13.73
CA PRO A 6 9.47 7.70 14.46
C PRO A 6 10.51 6.60 14.29
N ALA A 7 10.92 5.97 15.40
CA ALA A 7 11.90 4.91 15.38
C ALA A 7 11.39 3.72 14.54
N LEU A 8 12.27 3.17 13.72
CA LEU A 8 12.00 1.96 12.93
C LEU A 8 12.68 0.78 13.60
N ASN A 9 11.91 -0.16 14.10
CA ASN A 9 12.40 -1.45 14.57
C ASN A 9 12.50 -2.39 13.37
N SER A 10 13.59 -3.14 13.30
CA SER A 10 13.76 -4.18 12.28
C SER A 10 14.34 -5.43 12.91
N TYR A 11 13.90 -6.58 12.44
CA TYR A 11 14.43 -7.87 12.83
C TYR A 11 14.54 -8.79 11.62
N THR A 12 15.71 -9.41 11.45
CA THR A 12 15.94 -10.42 10.42
C THR A 12 16.09 -11.78 11.09
N GLY A 13 15.18 -12.69 10.76
CA GLY A 13 15.20 -14.07 11.18
C GLY A 13 15.79 -15.00 10.13
N VAL A 14 16.27 -16.13 10.55
CA VAL A 14 16.73 -17.22 9.68
C VAL A 14 16.22 -18.54 10.22
N SER A 15 15.68 -19.37 9.34
CA SER A 15 15.40 -20.77 9.62
C SER A 15 16.62 -21.61 9.27
N ILE A 16 17.08 -22.43 10.22
CA ILE A 16 18.28 -23.26 10.08
C ILE A 16 17.90 -24.72 10.31
N GLU A 17 18.40 -25.58 9.44
CA GLU A 17 18.33 -27.04 9.59
C GLU A 17 19.69 -27.63 9.22
N ASP A 18 20.16 -28.62 10.00
CA ASP A 18 21.48 -29.22 9.83
C ASP A 18 22.62 -28.21 9.70
N SER A 19 22.58 -27.13 10.49
CA SER A 19 23.52 -26.00 10.45
C SER A 19 23.54 -25.22 9.13
N LEU A 20 22.59 -25.44 8.25
CA LEU A 20 22.45 -24.73 6.97
C LEU A 20 21.22 -23.81 7.00
N PRO A 21 21.37 -22.55 6.55
CA PRO A 21 20.23 -21.66 6.44
C PRO A 21 19.28 -22.13 5.31
N ARG A 22 17.98 -22.21 5.63
CA ARG A 22 16.94 -22.65 4.70
C ARG A 22 16.12 -21.47 4.19
N CYS A 23 15.83 -20.50 5.05
CA CYS A 23 15.00 -19.38 4.72
C CYS A 23 15.39 -18.17 5.56
N TYR A 24 15.31 -16.98 4.95
CA TYR A 24 15.52 -15.69 5.61
C TYR A 24 14.25 -14.88 5.53
N GLY A 25 13.97 -14.05 6.53
CA GLY A 25 12.86 -13.11 6.51
C GLY A 25 13.12 -11.91 7.39
N GLN A 26 12.53 -10.78 7.04
CA GLN A 26 12.68 -9.55 7.79
C GLN A 26 11.33 -8.92 8.06
N VAL A 27 11.12 -8.50 9.30
CA VAL A 27 9.99 -7.68 9.71
C VAL A 27 10.46 -6.29 10.08
N LEU A 28 9.62 -5.31 9.73
CA LEU A 28 9.80 -3.91 10.04
C LEU A 28 8.60 -3.41 10.85
N HIS A 29 8.86 -2.58 11.86
CA HIS A 29 7.82 -1.93 12.62
C HIS A 29 8.18 -0.48 12.92
N GLN A 30 7.30 0.42 12.55
CA GLN A 30 7.40 1.83 12.89
C GLN A 30 6.72 2.07 14.24
N THR A 31 7.46 2.59 15.21
CA THR A 31 6.93 2.88 16.55
C THR A 31 5.66 3.71 16.48
N GLY A 32 4.64 3.30 17.21
CA GLY A 32 3.32 3.93 17.25
C GLY A 32 2.32 3.40 16.22
N LYS A 33 2.75 2.51 15.31
CA LYS A 33 1.81 1.79 14.43
C LYS A 33 1.31 0.51 15.09
N ALA A 34 0.06 0.14 14.82
CA ALA A 34 -0.54 -1.10 15.34
C ALA A 34 -0.13 -2.34 14.54
N TYR A 35 0.65 -2.16 13.49
CA TYR A 35 1.06 -3.23 12.57
C TYR A 35 2.56 -3.20 12.31
N GLY A 36 3.12 -4.36 12.01
CA GLY A 36 4.42 -4.54 11.38
C GLY A 36 4.26 -4.99 9.94
N GLN A 37 5.32 -4.94 9.18
CA GLN A 37 5.36 -5.34 7.78
C GLN A 37 6.45 -6.37 7.56
N LEU A 38 6.12 -7.47 6.90
CA LEU A 38 7.09 -8.39 6.36
C LEU A 38 7.74 -7.72 5.14
N ALA A 39 9.00 -7.32 5.29
CA ALA A 39 9.73 -6.61 4.25
C ALA A 39 10.13 -7.54 3.10
N TYR A 40 10.54 -8.76 3.46
CA TYR A 40 10.82 -9.83 2.51
C TYR A 40 10.83 -11.19 3.20
N ILE A 41 10.70 -12.22 2.39
CA ILE A 41 11.04 -13.60 2.71
C ILE A 41 11.84 -14.16 1.53
N ALA A 42 12.95 -14.83 1.83
CA ALA A 42 13.86 -15.35 0.83
C ALA A 42 14.17 -16.82 1.12
N PRO A 43 13.39 -17.75 0.53
CA PRO A 43 13.67 -19.18 0.61
C PRO A 43 14.94 -19.49 -0.19
N THR A 44 15.76 -20.42 0.32
CA THR A 44 16.86 -20.98 -0.43
C THR A 44 16.35 -22.09 -1.36
N PRO A 45 17.15 -22.58 -2.34
CA PRO A 45 16.72 -23.67 -3.23
C PRO A 45 16.32 -24.98 -2.52
N HIS A 46 16.74 -25.15 -1.26
CA HIS A 46 16.42 -26.33 -0.44
C HIS A 46 15.44 -26.02 0.69
N CYS A 47 14.69 -24.92 0.58
CA CYS A 47 13.71 -24.53 1.57
C CYS A 47 12.39 -25.24 1.32
N GLU A 48 11.94 -26.00 2.30
CA GLU A 48 10.61 -26.58 2.30
C GLU A 48 9.61 -25.62 2.93
N ASP A 49 8.35 -25.78 2.62
CA ASP A 49 7.25 -25.02 3.20
C ASP A 49 7.25 -24.98 4.73
N ALA A 50 7.69 -26.07 5.37
CA ALA A 50 7.80 -26.17 6.83
C ALA A 50 8.79 -25.14 7.40
N HIS A 51 9.93 -24.93 6.73
CA HIS A 51 10.93 -23.94 7.15
C HIS A 51 10.40 -22.51 7.02
N VAL A 52 9.65 -22.24 5.94
CA VAL A 52 8.99 -20.93 5.73
C VAL A 52 7.94 -20.70 6.83
N THR A 53 7.12 -21.71 7.12
CA THR A 53 6.09 -21.63 8.17
C THR A 53 6.71 -21.34 9.53
N ALA A 54 7.72 -22.12 9.94
CA ALA A 54 8.42 -21.93 11.22
C ALA A 54 9.07 -20.53 11.33
N LEU A 55 9.66 -20.04 10.23
CA LEU A 55 10.22 -18.69 10.19
C LEU A 55 9.14 -17.64 10.36
N LEU A 56 8.01 -17.76 9.66
CA LEU A 56 6.88 -16.83 9.78
C LEU A 56 6.32 -16.80 11.20
N GLU A 57 6.12 -17.96 11.83
CA GLU A 57 5.68 -18.06 13.23
C GLU A 57 6.65 -17.35 14.18
N HIS A 58 7.96 -17.53 13.99
CA HIS A 58 8.96 -16.82 14.76
C HIS A 58 8.91 -15.30 14.54
N LEU A 59 8.78 -14.85 13.29
CA LEU A 59 8.66 -13.42 12.96
C LEU A 59 7.38 -12.81 13.55
N ILE A 60 6.26 -13.56 13.59
CA ILE A 60 5.02 -13.16 14.27
C ILE A 60 5.28 -12.96 15.77
N GLN A 61 5.97 -13.88 16.43
CA GLN A 61 6.30 -13.79 17.85
C GLN A 61 7.17 -12.56 18.14
N VAL A 62 8.21 -12.33 17.33
CA VAL A 62 9.07 -11.14 17.45
C VAL A 62 8.24 -9.86 17.28
N ASN A 63 7.39 -9.80 16.25
CA ASN A 63 6.51 -8.68 16.00
C ASN A 63 5.55 -8.44 17.18
N GLY A 64 4.99 -9.51 17.75
CA GLY A 64 4.16 -9.46 18.95
C GLY A 64 4.88 -8.93 20.18
N SER A 65 6.18 -9.25 20.35
CA SER A 65 7.00 -8.74 21.46
C SER A 65 7.16 -7.22 21.43
N TRP A 66 7.01 -6.59 20.27
CA TRP A 66 6.98 -5.14 20.11
C TRP A 66 5.61 -4.51 20.39
N GLY A 67 4.61 -5.30 20.82
CA GLY A 67 3.25 -4.85 21.05
C GLY A 67 2.43 -4.66 19.77
N VAL A 68 2.88 -5.21 18.67
CA VAL A 68 2.22 -5.13 17.36
C VAL A 68 1.12 -6.18 17.27
N ARG A 69 -0.04 -5.77 16.76
CA ARG A 69 -1.23 -6.65 16.68
C ARG A 69 -1.38 -7.34 15.33
N TYR A 70 -0.81 -6.78 14.30
CA TYR A 70 -0.97 -7.27 12.93
C TYR A 70 0.39 -7.34 12.25
N LEU A 71 0.67 -8.42 11.55
CA LEU A 71 1.79 -8.52 10.63
C LEU A 71 1.25 -8.58 9.20
N LEU A 72 1.65 -7.62 8.38
CA LEU A 72 1.23 -7.50 7.00
C LEU A 72 2.29 -8.08 6.07
N ALA A 73 1.84 -8.70 5.01
CA ALA A 73 2.70 -9.18 3.94
C ALA A 73 2.04 -8.91 2.58
N ASP A 74 2.82 -8.41 1.64
CA ASP A 74 2.42 -8.27 0.24
C ASP A 74 3.01 -9.43 -0.55
N LEU A 75 2.16 -10.21 -1.19
CA LEU A 75 2.55 -11.38 -1.96
C LEU A 75 2.03 -11.29 -3.39
N ALA A 76 2.82 -11.75 -4.34
CA ALA A 76 2.32 -11.98 -5.68
C ALA A 76 1.21 -13.04 -5.66
N GLU A 77 0.16 -12.87 -6.46
CA GLU A 77 -1.02 -13.75 -6.44
C GLU A 77 -0.66 -15.21 -6.74
N GLU A 78 0.32 -15.43 -7.62
CA GLU A 78 0.76 -16.77 -8.06
C GLU A 78 1.98 -17.29 -7.27
N THR A 79 2.21 -16.78 -6.05
CA THR A 79 3.36 -17.23 -5.26
C THR A 79 3.20 -18.65 -4.73
N GLU A 80 4.26 -19.44 -4.82
CA GLU A 80 4.34 -20.77 -4.21
C GLU A 80 4.40 -20.72 -2.68
N LEU A 81 4.65 -19.54 -2.09
CA LEU A 81 4.74 -19.38 -0.63
C LEU A 81 3.36 -19.33 0.06
N LEU A 82 2.27 -19.11 -0.67
CA LEU A 82 0.95 -18.93 -0.10
C LEU A 82 0.50 -20.08 0.83
N PRO A 83 0.77 -21.37 0.57
CA PRO A 83 0.45 -22.45 1.51
C PRO A 83 1.17 -22.32 2.85
N ALA A 84 2.45 -21.92 2.86
CA ALA A 84 3.22 -21.72 4.09
C ALA A 84 2.67 -20.55 4.91
N PHE A 85 2.30 -19.44 4.25
CA PHE A 85 1.65 -18.31 4.90
C PHE A 85 0.32 -18.70 5.54
N ARG A 86 -0.51 -19.50 4.85
CA ARG A 86 -1.78 -19.99 5.43
C ARG A 86 -1.56 -20.89 6.65
N ARG A 87 -0.53 -21.72 6.66
CA ARG A 87 -0.19 -22.55 7.83
C ARG A 87 0.27 -21.70 9.01
N ALA A 88 0.92 -20.56 8.75
CA ALA A 88 1.29 -19.57 9.77
C ALA A 88 0.15 -18.59 10.10
N ASP A 89 -1.11 -18.96 9.87
CA ASP A 89 -2.32 -18.19 10.16
C ASP A 89 -2.48 -16.86 9.43
N PHE A 90 -1.74 -16.66 8.32
CA PHE A 90 -2.02 -15.52 7.46
C PHE A 90 -3.29 -15.72 6.65
N THR A 91 -4.12 -14.71 6.62
CA THR A 91 -5.35 -14.69 5.80
C THR A 91 -5.23 -13.63 4.72
N VAL A 92 -5.71 -13.95 3.51
CA VAL A 92 -5.83 -12.97 2.44
C VAL A 92 -7.00 -12.04 2.78
N TRP A 93 -6.70 -10.78 3.03
CA TRP A 93 -7.69 -9.79 3.42
C TRP A 93 -7.99 -8.78 2.30
N SER A 94 -7.11 -8.68 1.29
CA SER A 94 -7.29 -7.85 0.11
C SER A 94 -6.56 -8.43 -1.09
N ARG A 95 -7.06 -8.11 -2.26
CA ARG A 95 -6.35 -8.23 -3.53
C ARG A 95 -6.33 -6.87 -4.18
N GLN A 96 -5.17 -6.48 -4.69
CA GLN A 96 -5.00 -5.23 -5.41
C GLN A 96 -4.33 -5.50 -6.75
N LYS A 97 -4.67 -4.69 -7.73
CA LYS A 97 -4.01 -4.68 -9.03
C LYS A 97 -3.15 -3.44 -9.12
N LEU A 98 -1.87 -3.64 -9.34
CA LEU A 98 -0.94 -2.55 -9.63
C LEU A 98 -0.87 -2.36 -11.14
N LEU A 99 -1.35 -1.22 -11.61
CA LEU A 99 -1.31 -0.85 -13.02
C LEU A 99 -0.10 0.05 -13.27
N ARG A 100 0.71 -0.30 -14.27
CA ARG A 100 1.87 0.50 -14.69
C ARG A 100 1.58 1.15 -16.03
N PHE A 101 1.59 2.48 -16.06
CA PHE A 101 1.44 3.26 -17.27
C PHE A 101 2.80 3.83 -17.69
N THR A 102 3.28 3.45 -18.86
CA THR A 102 4.53 3.98 -19.44
C THR A 102 4.30 5.12 -20.42
N LYS A 103 3.06 5.25 -20.90
CA LYS A 103 2.57 6.33 -21.76
C LYS A 103 1.13 6.64 -21.32
N VAL A 104 0.82 7.89 -21.19
CA VAL A 104 -0.57 8.34 -21.08
C VAL A 104 -1.06 8.57 -22.50
N PRO A 105 -2.27 8.14 -22.87
CA PRO A 105 -2.83 8.41 -24.18
C PRO A 105 -2.76 9.91 -24.47
N GLU A 106 -2.24 10.28 -25.63
CA GLU A 106 -2.34 11.64 -26.15
C GLU A 106 -3.79 11.86 -26.59
N ASN A 107 -4.67 12.03 -25.63
CA ASN A 107 -6.04 12.34 -25.95
C ASN A 107 -6.21 13.85 -25.95
N ASN A 108 -6.54 14.39 -27.11
CA ASN A 108 -7.21 15.70 -27.28
C ASN A 108 -8.65 15.64 -26.74
N VAL A 109 -8.88 14.87 -25.70
CA VAL A 109 -10.20 14.78 -25.06
C VAL A 109 -10.29 15.93 -24.05
N ASP A 110 -11.28 16.76 -24.23
CA ASP A 110 -11.65 17.76 -23.21
C ASP A 110 -11.83 17.02 -21.87
N LYS A 111 -11.09 17.47 -20.86
CA LYS A 111 -11.16 16.86 -19.52
C LYS A 111 -12.58 17.02 -18.98
N THR A 112 -13.26 15.90 -18.84
CA THR A 112 -14.63 15.84 -18.31
C THR A 112 -14.62 16.08 -16.80
N PHE A 113 -13.62 15.49 -16.11
CA PHE A 113 -13.50 15.53 -14.66
C PHE A 113 -12.34 16.44 -14.22
N LYS A 114 -12.63 17.43 -13.38
CA LYS A 114 -11.65 18.43 -12.96
C LYS A 114 -11.04 18.07 -11.60
N TRP A 115 -9.99 17.30 -11.61
CA TRP A 115 -9.18 17.06 -10.44
C TRP A 115 -8.41 18.30 -10.03
N ARG A 116 -8.49 18.70 -8.76
CA ARG A 116 -7.73 19.80 -8.19
C ARG A 116 -6.87 19.38 -7.02
N PRO A 117 -5.81 20.10 -6.66
CA PRO A 117 -5.11 19.88 -5.40
C PRO A 117 -6.09 19.96 -4.22
N TRP A 118 -5.92 19.05 -3.24
CA TRP A 118 -6.69 19.14 -2.00
C TRP A 118 -6.15 20.23 -1.08
N THR A 119 -6.99 20.70 -0.18
CA THR A 119 -6.68 21.69 0.84
C THR A 119 -7.11 21.18 2.22
N ASN A 120 -6.76 21.87 3.28
CA ASN A 120 -7.19 21.50 4.64
C ASN A 120 -8.73 21.41 4.78
N ASN A 121 -9.47 22.12 3.97
CA ASN A 121 -10.95 22.08 3.98
C ASN A 121 -11.48 20.74 3.46
N ASP A 122 -10.73 20.03 2.65
CA ASP A 122 -11.14 18.77 2.04
C ASP A 122 -10.93 17.57 2.98
N ILE A 123 -10.07 17.70 4.01
CA ILE A 123 -9.67 16.59 4.91
C ILE A 123 -10.87 15.90 5.55
N LYS A 124 -11.88 16.66 5.98
CA LYS A 124 -13.09 16.06 6.59
C LYS A 124 -13.88 15.22 5.61
N ALA A 125 -14.06 15.71 4.38
CA ALA A 125 -14.77 14.99 3.32
C ALA A 125 -13.98 13.75 2.88
N MET A 126 -12.66 13.86 2.72
CA MET A 126 -11.78 12.74 2.41
C MET A 126 -11.82 11.66 3.50
N ALA A 127 -11.74 12.04 4.77
CA ALA A 127 -11.85 11.12 5.90
C ALA A 127 -13.25 10.45 5.98
N ALA A 128 -14.31 11.14 5.61
CA ALA A 128 -15.65 10.58 5.53
C ALA A 128 -15.76 9.56 4.40
N LEU A 129 -15.27 9.89 3.21
CA LEU A 129 -15.23 8.98 2.06
C LEU A 129 -14.38 7.74 2.37
N HIS A 130 -13.17 7.92 2.93
CA HIS A 130 -12.31 6.83 3.34
C HIS A 130 -13.03 5.84 4.28
N ARG A 131 -13.70 6.36 5.31
CA ARG A 131 -14.47 5.52 6.24
C ARG A 131 -15.65 4.81 5.60
N ALA A 132 -16.25 5.39 4.57
CA ALA A 132 -17.38 4.80 3.87
C ALA A 132 -16.97 3.68 2.91
N VAL A 133 -15.81 3.82 2.27
CA VAL A 133 -15.37 2.94 1.17
C VAL A 133 -14.34 1.91 1.64
N VAL A 134 -13.40 2.32 2.50
CA VAL A 134 -12.32 1.47 2.96
C VAL A 134 -12.78 0.60 4.13
N PRO A 135 -12.63 -0.74 4.06
CA PRO A 135 -13.01 -1.63 5.16
C PRO A 135 -12.33 -1.26 6.48
N LYS A 136 -13.02 -1.45 7.60
CA LYS A 136 -12.55 -1.03 8.94
C LYS A 136 -11.14 -1.54 9.31
N LEU A 137 -10.80 -2.76 8.87
CA LEU A 137 -9.48 -3.34 9.13
C LEU A 137 -8.37 -2.54 8.43
N PHE A 138 -8.64 -2.06 7.21
CA PHE A 138 -7.71 -1.23 6.45
C PHE A 138 -7.53 0.16 7.05
N GLN A 139 -8.60 0.73 7.60
CA GLN A 139 -8.54 2.06 8.23
C GLN A 139 -7.54 2.15 9.39
N ILE A 140 -7.22 1.01 10.02
CA ILE A 140 -6.20 0.93 11.08
C ILE A 140 -4.78 1.04 10.50
N ILE A 141 -4.62 0.60 9.27
CA ILE A 141 -3.33 0.47 8.58
C ILE A 141 -3.08 1.66 7.66
N GLU A 142 -4.10 2.04 6.92
CA GLU A 142 -4.04 3.11 5.94
C GLU A 142 -4.74 4.36 6.47
N ALA A 143 -3.98 5.42 6.68
CA ALA A 143 -4.55 6.73 6.94
C ALA A 143 -5.25 7.26 5.67
N PRO A 144 -6.26 8.15 5.80
CA PRO A 144 -6.94 8.76 4.66
C PRO A 144 -6.00 9.45 3.67
N THR A 145 -4.87 9.95 4.16
CA THR A 145 -3.82 10.53 3.33
C THR A 145 -2.44 10.20 3.90
N ARG A 146 -1.42 10.13 3.05
CA ARG A 146 -0.03 10.01 3.46
C ARG A 146 0.56 11.40 3.70
N GLN A 147 1.29 11.60 4.79
CA GLN A 147 1.85 12.91 5.17
C GLN A 147 2.75 13.56 4.12
N ALA A 148 3.33 12.79 3.20
CA ALA A 148 4.22 13.27 2.14
C ALA A 148 3.56 13.28 0.74
N ALA A 149 2.27 12.99 0.64
CA ALA A 149 1.59 12.91 -0.64
C ALA A 149 1.05 14.28 -1.07
N ILE A 150 1.22 14.57 -2.37
CA ILE A 150 0.52 15.67 -3.01
C ILE A 150 -0.84 15.13 -3.45
N GLY A 151 -1.89 15.49 -2.73
CA GLY A 151 -3.21 14.95 -3.01
C GLY A 151 -3.97 15.67 -4.10
N ARG A 152 -4.92 14.94 -4.67
CA ARG A 152 -5.93 15.46 -5.61
C ARG A 152 -7.31 15.12 -5.09
N VAL A 153 -8.28 15.98 -5.35
CA VAL A 153 -9.70 15.75 -5.05
C VAL A 153 -10.56 16.03 -6.27
N LEU A 154 -11.64 15.27 -6.36
CA LEU A 154 -12.66 15.40 -7.40
C LEU A 154 -14.02 15.59 -6.72
N TYR A 155 -14.74 16.63 -7.09
CA TYR A 155 -16.10 16.91 -6.64
C TYR A 155 -17.06 16.85 -7.84
N ASP A 156 -18.31 16.48 -7.56
CA ASP A 156 -19.40 16.64 -8.51
C ASP A 156 -19.89 18.10 -8.58
N GLU A 157 -20.83 18.35 -9.48
CA GLU A 157 -21.43 19.67 -9.64
C GLU A 157 -22.27 20.13 -8.43
N ALA A 158 -22.75 19.19 -7.64
CA ALA A 158 -23.51 19.46 -6.42
C ALA A 158 -22.60 19.74 -5.21
N GLY A 159 -21.28 19.61 -5.36
CA GLY A 159 -20.30 19.79 -4.29
C GLY A 159 -20.09 18.54 -3.44
N GLY A 160 -20.52 17.37 -3.88
CA GLY A 160 -20.22 16.07 -3.27
C GLY A 160 -18.83 15.58 -3.66
N LEU A 161 -18.06 15.02 -2.70
CA LEU A 161 -16.75 14.44 -2.99
C LEU A 161 -16.93 13.09 -3.70
N LEU A 162 -16.56 13.01 -4.97
CA LEU A 162 -16.55 11.78 -5.77
C LEU A 162 -15.31 10.94 -5.53
N GLY A 163 -14.17 11.57 -5.24
CA GLY A 163 -12.95 10.85 -5.00
C GLY A 163 -11.80 11.73 -4.56
N TYR A 164 -10.77 11.08 -4.04
CA TYR A 164 -9.47 11.69 -3.81
C TYR A 164 -8.36 10.73 -4.22
N ALA A 165 -7.17 11.25 -4.46
CA ALA A 165 -6.01 10.45 -4.79
C ALA A 165 -4.77 11.01 -4.10
N ASP A 166 -3.99 10.13 -3.48
CA ASP A 166 -2.63 10.42 -3.04
C ASP A 166 -1.67 10.25 -4.21
N VAL A 167 -0.76 11.20 -4.38
CA VAL A 167 0.27 11.19 -5.42
C VAL A 167 1.63 11.33 -4.77
N ALA A 168 2.50 10.36 -4.95
CA ALA A 168 3.87 10.39 -4.45
C ALA A 168 4.86 10.31 -5.61
N TYR A 169 5.77 11.29 -5.68
CA TYR A 169 6.79 11.36 -6.70
C TYR A 169 8.07 10.67 -6.20
N GLY A 170 8.51 9.63 -6.90
CA GLY A 170 9.74 8.91 -6.61
C GLY A 170 10.77 9.01 -7.74
N PRO A 171 12.02 8.59 -7.51
CA PRO A 171 13.06 8.61 -8.55
C PRO A 171 12.74 7.67 -9.72
N HIS A 172 12.02 6.59 -9.48
CA HIS A 172 11.69 5.57 -10.47
C HIS A 172 10.27 5.66 -11.04
N GLY A 173 9.44 6.59 -10.56
CA GLY A 173 8.07 6.73 -11.03
C GLY A 173 7.20 7.56 -10.10
N ILE A 174 5.92 7.60 -10.45
CA ILE A 174 4.88 8.29 -9.71
C ILE A 174 3.91 7.25 -9.19
N TRP A 175 3.70 7.23 -7.90
CA TRP A 175 2.70 6.39 -7.27
C TRP A 175 1.41 7.18 -7.11
N VAL A 176 0.30 6.62 -7.57
CA VAL A 176 -1.03 7.22 -7.46
C VAL A 176 -1.96 6.22 -6.78
N GLN A 177 -2.59 6.63 -5.72
CA GLN A 177 -3.54 5.78 -4.97
C GLN A 177 -4.90 6.49 -4.90
N PRO A 178 -5.84 6.19 -5.81
CA PRO A 178 -7.16 6.76 -5.80
C PRO A 178 -8.08 6.05 -4.83
N VAL A 179 -8.97 6.80 -4.20
CA VAL A 179 -10.13 6.33 -3.45
C VAL A 179 -11.36 7.01 -4.04
N LEU A 180 -12.25 6.22 -4.62
CA LEU A 180 -13.43 6.70 -5.33
C LEU A 180 -14.70 6.25 -4.63
N THR A 181 -15.76 7.04 -4.73
CA THR A 181 -17.09 6.59 -4.33
C THR A 181 -17.56 5.42 -5.21
N PRO A 182 -18.42 4.50 -4.71
CA PRO A 182 -18.99 3.45 -5.54
C PRO A 182 -19.75 3.94 -6.76
N GLN A 183 -20.20 5.19 -6.77
CA GLN A 183 -20.90 5.83 -7.89
C GLN A 183 -19.95 6.35 -8.97
N ALA A 184 -18.68 6.52 -8.66
CA ALA A 184 -17.66 7.01 -9.60
C ALA A 184 -17.13 5.87 -10.48
N HIS A 185 -17.98 5.29 -11.34
CA HIS A 185 -17.63 4.13 -12.19
C HIS A 185 -17.05 4.49 -13.55
N ASP A 186 -17.04 5.78 -13.92
CA ASP A 186 -16.56 6.21 -15.23
C ASP A 186 -15.02 6.09 -15.28
N PRO A 187 -14.46 5.25 -16.19
CA PRO A 187 -13.01 5.15 -16.36
C PRO A 187 -12.33 6.48 -16.71
N GLN A 188 -13.08 7.43 -17.31
CA GLN A 188 -12.57 8.75 -17.65
C GLN A 188 -12.09 9.53 -16.41
N ILE A 189 -12.66 9.26 -15.23
CA ILE A 189 -12.22 9.84 -13.95
C ILE A 189 -10.72 9.57 -13.70
N LEU A 190 -10.28 8.33 -13.90
CA LEU A 190 -8.88 7.94 -13.71
C LEU A 190 -8.00 8.47 -14.85
N ILE A 191 -8.49 8.47 -16.07
CA ILE A 191 -7.78 9.03 -17.23
C ILE A 191 -7.53 10.51 -16.99
N ASP A 192 -8.53 11.28 -16.57
CA ASP A 192 -8.41 12.72 -16.30
C ASP A 192 -7.48 13.01 -15.11
N LEU A 193 -7.46 12.12 -14.10
CA LEU A 193 -6.47 12.17 -13.02
C LEU A 193 -5.05 12.06 -13.58
N LEU A 194 -4.79 11.02 -14.38
CA LEU A 194 -3.47 10.77 -14.96
C LEU A 194 -3.03 11.91 -15.88
N LEU A 195 -3.92 12.40 -16.74
CA LEU A 195 -3.69 13.57 -17.60
C LEU A 195 -3.45 14.86 -16.79
N GLY A 196 -4.05 14.96 -15.61
CA GLY A 196 -3.88 16.08 -14.68
C GLY A 196 -2.55 16.12 -13.94
N LEU A 197 -1.76 15.05 -13.98
CA LEU A 197 -0.44 14.99 -13.36
C LEU A 197 0.66 15.69 -14.19
N GLY A 198 0.34 16.13 -15.41
CA GLY A 198 1.17 17.01 -16.23
C GLY A 198 2.47 16.38 -16.73
N ASP A 199 3.56 17.18 -16.79
CA ASP A 199 4.90 16.77 -17.27
C ASP A 199 5.55 15.57 -16.55
N ALA A 200 4.85 15.02 -15.56
CA ALA A 200 5.19 13.75 -14.92
C ALA A 200 5.23 12.56 -15.89
N LEU A 201 4.72 12.70 -17.11
CA LEU A 201 4.63 11.69 -18.18
C LEU A 201 5.98 11.15 -18.70
N ARG A 202 7.10 11.74 -18.28
CA ARG A 202 8.44 11.19 -18.56
C ARG A 202 8.81 10.00 -17.68
N ARG A 203 8.00 9.70 -16.68
CA ARG A 203 8.22 8.62 -15.70
C ARG A 203 7.03 7.66 -15.71
N PRO A 204 7.25 6.36 -15.45
CA PRO A 204 6.14 5.44 -15.30
C PRO A 204 5.23 5.86 -14.11
N ILE A 205 3.93 5.73 -14.32
CA ILE A 205 2.92 5.94 -13.28
C ILE A 205 2.44 4.57 -12.81
N TYR A 206 2.35 4.40 -11.51
CA TYR A 206 1.83 3.21 -10.84
C TYR A 206 0.52 3.59 -10.13
N LEU A 207 -0.56 2.91 -10.50
CA LEU A 207 -1.92 3.09 -9.98
C LEU A 207 -2.40 1.81 -9.29
#